data_904647ef818806284b52c74b186ad881
#
_entry.id   904647ef818806284b52c74b186ad881
#
_cell.length_a   1.000
_cell.length_b   1.000
_cell.length_c   1.000
_cell.angle_alpha   90.00
_cell.angle_beta   90.00
_cell.angle_gamma   90.00
#
_symmetry.space_group_name_H-M   'P 1'
#
loop_
_entity.id
_entity.type
_entity.pdbx_description
1 polymer ?
#
loop_
_entity_poly.entity_id
_entity_poly.type
_entity_poly.pdbx_seq_one_letter_code
_entity_poly.pdbx_strand_id
1 'polypeptide(L)'
;MSTAICIAPARTLAYPQGGGHLWVYLQWALGLRALGCRVIWLEGIDPREPEHDPREKVATLKGRLEPYGLSESVALFSLNDEPLPRDVAELALDLDAAAEADLLLNLWHSLPVSVVSRFRCSAFVDTDPGLLQIWMARGDVRVAPHHIHFTIGETVGTPAACFPDCGLRWHYTRPPVFLPEWPPIPADSTAPYTTVTHWWGSTFEFQGQTINEEKHVSFLEYKDLPSRTPVRLELAVCLAEHYEHWRTRLESFGWKIREAWEVSATPDQYRAYIQRSRGEFSCAKPVCMTLANAWISDRTICYLASGKPAVVQHTGKSRFLPDAAGLFRFRNLDEAARALSAVESDYERHSRLARELAEEFDARRVVARVLERALAVSRGDRPERAERVDRAEEAAGARGARS
;
A
#
# COMPACT_ATOMS: atom_id res chain seq x y z
N MET A 1 16.70 -8.68 25.28
CA MET A 1 16.67 -7.40 24.52
C MET A 1 15.50 -7.45 23.55
N SER A 2 14.81 -6.35 23.27
CA SER A 2 13.74 -6.32 22.27
C SER A 2 14.34 -6.41 20.86
N THR A 3 13.71 -7.14 19.96
CA THR A 3 14.12 -7.25 18.57
C THR A 3 14.09 -5.86 17.89
N ALA A 4 15.17 -5.48 17.23
CA ALA A 4 15.29 -4.22 16.51
C ALA A 4 15.05 -4.42 15.02
N ILE A 5 14.12 -3.69 14.44
CA ILE A 5 13.77 -3.78 13.03
C ILE A 5 13.98 -2.41 12.37
N CYS A 6 14.77 -2.38 11.32
CA CYS A 6 14.90 -1.22 10.46
C CYS A 6 13.89 -1.36 9.32
N ILE A 7 12.97 -0.42 9.20
CA ILE A 7 12.05 -0.33 8.05
C ILE A 7 12.58 0.70 7.05
N ALA A 8 12.64 0.34 5.77
CA ALA A 8 13.03 1.24 4.68
C ALA A 8 11.82 1.53 3.77
N PRO A 9 11.10 2.63 4.00
CA PRO A 9 10.01 3.09 3.16
C PRO A 9 10.50 3.60 1.80
N ALA A 10 9.60 3.68 0.82
CA ALA A 10 9.92 4.25 -0.47
C ALA A 10 9.86 5.79 -0.43
N ARG A 11 10.97 6.42 -0.02
CA ARG A 11 11.21 7.87 -0.16
C ARG A 11 10.11 8.76 0.46
N THR A 12 9.72 8.53 1.73
CA THR A 12 8.66 9.35 2.34
C THR A 12 9.08 10.81 2.53
N LEU A 13 10.38 11.10 2.61
CA LEU A 13 10.93 12.46 2.58
C LEU A 13 10.67 13.19 1.25
N ALA A 14 10.57 12.47 0.12
CA ALA A 14 10.32 13.09 -1.18
C ALA A 14 8.84 13.47 -1.38
N TYR A 15 7.94 12.98 -0.52
CA TYR A 15 6.51 13.23 -0.60
C TYR A 15 5.98 13.90 0.67
N PRO A 16 6.37 15.15 0.95
CA PRO A 16 5.99 15.83 2.19
C PRO A 16 4.48 16.05 2.32
N GLN A 17 3.71 16.00 1.25
CA GLN A 17 2.24 16.09 1.24
C GLN A 17 1.57 14.74 0.95
N GLY A 18 2.28 13.64 1.19
CA GLY A 18 1.83 12.28 0.92
C GLY A 18 1.29 11.57 2.17
N GLY A 19 0.23 12.08 2.81
CA GLY A 19 -0.33 11.45 4.01
C GLY A 19 -0.76 10.00 3.79
N GLY A 20 -1.39 9.69 2.65
CA GLY A 20 -1.71 8.32 2.28
C GLY A 20 -0.47 7.46 1.99
N HIS A 21 0.54 8.04 1.34
CA HIS A 21 1.81 7.35 1.10
C HIS A 21 2.53 7.01 2.41
N LEU A 22 2.54 7.92 3.37
CA LEU A 22 3.13 7.65 4.69
C LEU A 22 2.38 6.53 5.43
N TRP A 23 1.05 6.45 5.30
CA TRP A 23 0.25 5.39 5.92
C TRP A 23 0.62 3.99 5.44
N VAL A 24 1.03 3.81 4.19
CA VAL A 24 1.50 2.49 3.70
C VAL A 24 2.56 1.91 4.64
N TYR A 25 3.51 2.73 5.07
CA TYR A 25 4.65 2.29 5.90
C TYR A 25 4.36 2.38 7.39
N LEU A 26 3.54 3.35 7.83
CA LEU A 26 3.08 3.44 9.22
C LEU A 26 2.34 2.17 9.66
N GLN A 27 1.56 1.55 8.78
CA GLN A 27 0.88 0.28 9.09
C GLN A 27 1.88 -0.81 9.52
N TRP A 28 2.99 -0.92 8.79
CA TRP A 28 4.06 -1.87 9.11
C TRP A 28 4.79 -1.49 10.41
N ALA A 29 5.19 -0.23 10.53
CA ALA A 29 5.93 0.27 11.69
C ALA A 29 5.13 0.11 13.00
N LEU A 30 3.84 0.45 12.99
CA LEU A 30 2.95 0.32 14.15
C LEU A 30 2.67 -1.15 14.49
N GLY A 31 2.53 -2.01 13.47
CA GLY A 31 2.46 -3.45 13.67
C GLY A 31 3.70 -4.01 14.37
N LEU A 32 4.89 -3.62 13.93
CA LEU A 32 6.18 -3.98 14.56
C LEU A 32 6.25 -3.52 16.01
N ARG A 33 5.89 -2.27 16.28
CA ARG A 33 5.87 -1.73 17.65
C ARG A 33 4.89 -2.46 18.56
N ALA A 34 3.70 -2.79 18.05
CA ALA A 34 2.71 -3.54 18.81
C ALA A 34 3.17 -4.97 19.16
N LEU A 35 4.14 -5.51 18.42
CA LEU A 35 4.80 -6.78 18.72
C LEU A 35 6.01 -6.61 19.67
N GLY A 36 6.26 -5.39 20.19
CA GLY A 36 7.36 -5.10 21.12
C GLY A 36 8.71 -4.90 20.43
N CYS A 37 8.74 -4.70 19.11
CA CYS A 37 9.98 -4.40 18.40
C CYS A 37 10.39 -2.94 18.58
N ARG A 38 11.71 -2.70 18.67
CA ARG A 38 12.29 -1.37 18.44
C ARG A 38 12.32 -1.12 16.94
N VAL A 39 11.66 -0.07 16.47
CA VAL A 39 11.59 0.28 15.04
C VAL A 39 12.54 1.43 14.75
N ILE A 40 13.32 1.32 13.68
CA ILE A 40 14.12 2.38 13.07
C ILE A 40 13.53 2.67 11.69
N TRP A 41 13.32 3.95 11.39
CA TRP A 41 12.75 4.42 10.12
C TRP A 41 13.86 4.98 9.25
N LEU A 42 14.25 4.25 8.18
CA LEU A 42 15.42 4.57 7.36
C LEU A 42 15.01 5.34 6.09
N GLU A 43 15.56 6.53 5.89
CA GLU A 43 15.29 7.38 4.72
C GLU A 43 16.56 7.77 3.99
N GLY A 44 16.44 7.84 2.66
CA GLY A 44 17.51 8.33 1.80
C GLY A 44 17.35 9.80 1.43
N ILE A 45 18.43 10.55 1.50
CA ILE A 45 18.52 11.96 1.08
C ILE A 45 19.52 12.08 -0.07
N ASP A 46 19.14 12.79 -1.13
CA ASP A 46 20.10 13.34 -2.09
C ASP A 46 20.45 14.78 -1.67
N PRO A 47 21.65 15.02 -1.15
CA PRO A 47 22.04 16.36 -0.70
C PRO A 47 22.15 17.39 -1.84
N ARG A 48 22.09 16.94 -3.10
CA ARG A 48 22.13 17.81 -4.30
C ARG A 48 20.76 18.17 -4.85
N GLU A 49 19.68 17.61 -4.29
CA GLU A 49 18.32 17.99 -4.72
C GLU A 49 18.05 19.46 -4.35
N PRO A 50 17.88 20.38 -5.37
CA PRO A 50 17.83 21.83 -5.09
C PRO A 50 16.47 22.32 -4.60
N GLU A 51 15.42 21.51 -4.69
CA GLU A 51 14.04 21.99 -4.58
C GLU A 51 13.58 22.30 -3.15
N HIS A 52 14.21 21.72 -2.12
CA HIS A 52 13.81 21.95 -0.72
C HIS A 52 14.97 21.71 0.24
N ASP A 53 15.06 22.52 1.31
CA ASP A 53 16.03 22.32 2.38
C ASP A 53 15.87 20.92 3.01
N PRO A 54 16.90 20.06 2.98
CA PRO A 54 16.87 18.73 3.57
C PRO A 54 16.46 18.74 5.06
N ARG A 55 16.81 19.78 5.80
CA ARG A 55 16.45 19.94 7.22
C ARG A 55 14.95 20.10 7.41
N GLU A 56 14.29 20.88 6.55
CA GLU A 56 12.84 21.06 6.59
C GLU A 56 12.11 19.75 6.24
N LYS A 57 12.63 18.99 5.26
CA LYS A 57 12.09 17.67 4.93
C LYS A 57 12.18 16.73 6.14
N VAL A 58 13.33 16.65 6.79
CA VAL A 58 13.54 15.80 7.97
C VAL A 58 12.65 16.25 9.14
N ALA A 59 12.60 17.55 9.42
CA ALA A 59 11.75 18.10 10.48
C ALA A 59 10.27 17.80 10.22
N THR A 60 9.81 17.95 8.98
CA THR A 60 8.44 17.63 8.57
C THR A 60 8.13 16.15 8.77
N LEU A 61 9.01 15.24 8.36
CA LEU A 61 8.82 13.81 8.56
C LEU A 61 8.79 13.46 10.05
N LYS A 62 9.76 13.95 10.83
CA LYS A 62 9.81 13.72 12.28
C LYS A 62 8.54 14.21 12.99
N GLY A 63 8.04 15.40 12.62
CA GLY A 63 6.78 15.92 13.15
C GLY A 63 5.56 15.05 12.82
N ARG A 64 5.55 14.41 11.64
CA ARG A 64 4.48 13.47 11.27
C ARG A 64 4.58 12.11 11.95
N LEU A 65 5.79 11.71 12.32
CA LEU A 65 6.08 10.46 13.02
C LEU A 65 5.94 10.59 14.55
N GLU A 66 5.96 11.83 15.07
CA GLU A 66 5.88 12.10 16.50
C GLU A 66 4.62 11.52 17.17
N PRO A 67 3.39 11.69 16.63
CA PRO A 67 2.18 11.12 17.24
C PRO A 67 2.24 9.59 17.38
N TYR A 68 3.06 8.95 16.56
CA TYR A 68 3.25 7.50 16.54
C TYR A 68 4.49 7.07 17.34
N GLY A 69 5.21 8.00 17.98
CA GLY A 69 6.41 7.74 18.77
C GLY A 69 7.58 7.20 17.95
N LEU A 70 7.71 7.62 16.69
CA LEU A 70 8.76 7.22 15.76
C LEU A 70 9.71 8.36 15.38
N SER A 71 9.47 9.58 15.86
CA SER A 71 10.26 10.79 15.55
C SER A 71 11.75 10.59 15.83
N GLU A 72 12.11 10.05 17.01
CA GLU A 72 13.51 9.85 17.42
C GLU A 72 14.13 8.55 16.86
N SER A 73 13.36 7.81 16.07
CA SER A 73 13.80 6.55 15.46
C SER A 73 14.17 6.72 13.99
N VAL A 74 14.17 7.94 13.46
CA VAL A 74 14.54 8.23 12.07
C VAL A 74 16.05 8.07 11.91
N ALA A 75 16.46 7.33 10.86
CA ALA A 75 17.84 7.20 10.42
C ALA A 75 17.98 7.70 8.98
N LEU A 76 19.12 8.29 8.64
CA LEU A 76 19.38 8.87 7.33
C LEU A 76 20.60 8.25 6.66
N PHE A 77 20.53 8.14 5.34
CA PHE A 77 21.67 7.80 4.49
C PHE A 77 21.69 8.67 3.23
N SER A 78 22.86 8.81 2.61
CA SER A 78 23.02 9.55 1.36
C SER A 78 22.69 8.66 0.15
N LEU A 79 21.91 9.20 -0.80
CA LEU A 79 21.54 8.50 -2.04
C LEU A 79 22.62 8.53 -3.11
N ASN A 80 23.63 9.39 -2.97
CA ASN A 80 24.67 9.63 -3.96
C ASN A 80 26.10 9.32 -3.45
N ASP A 81 26.21 8.61 -2.33
CA ASP A 81 27.47 8.25 -1.65
C ASP A 81 28.30 9.46 -1.14
N GLU A 82 27.83 10.71 -1.31
CA GLU A 82 28.45 11.88 -0.69
C GLU A 82 28.03 11.99 0.78
N PRO A 83 28.90 12.43 1.69
CA PRO A 83 28.54 12.62 3.08
C PRO A 83 27.38 13.60 3.22
N LEU A 84 26.41 13.31 4.09
CA LEU A 84 25.36 14.25 4.44
C LEU A 84 25.96 15.52 5.07
N PRO A 85 25.41 16.72 4.78
CA PRO A 85 25.77 17.92 5.50
C PRO A 85 25.64 17.70 6.99
N ARG A 86 26.58 18.25 7.79
CA ARG A 86 26.66 17.98 9.22
C ARG A 86 25.38 18.36 9.96
N ASP A 87 24.79 19.49 9.60
CA ASP A 87 23.53 20.01 10.16
C ASP A 87 22.30 19.16 9.82
N VAL A 88 22.36 18.32 8.78
CA VAL A 88 21.35 17.32 8.43
C VAL A 88 21.62 16.00 9.16
N ALA A 89 22.87 15.56 9.18
CA ALA A 89 23.28 14.31 9.85
C ALA A 89 22.99 14.33 11.35
N GLU A 90 23.16 15.49 12.01
CA GLU A 90 22.89 15.65 13.47
C GLU A 90 21.38 15.58 13.82
N LEU A 91 20.45 15.57 12.83
CA LEU A 91 19.00 15.53 13.08
C LEU A 91 18.46 14.10 13.30
N ALA A 92 19.23 13.06 12.98
CA ALA A 92 18.75 11.68 12.96
C ALA A 92 19.88 10.69 13.27
N LEU A 93 19.55 9.41 13.38
CA LEU A 93 20.52 8.33 13.44
C LEU A 93 21.23 8.20 12.07
N ASP A 94 22.43 7.67 12.07
CA ASP A 94 23.15 7.33 10.85
C ASP A 94 22.84 5.89 10.37
N LEU A 95 23.34 5.55 9.18
CA LEU A 95 23.17 4.23 8.61
C LEU A 95 23.85 3.13 9.44
N ASP A 96 24.95 3.43 10.13
CA ASP A 96 25.67 2.44 10.93
C ASP A 96 24.83 2.04 12.15
N ALA A 97 24.23 3.01 12.83
CA ALA A 97 23.30 2.77 13.93
C ALA A 97 22.04 2.02 13.45
N ALA A 98 21.55 2.30 12.23
CA ALA A 98 20.42 1.58 11.64
C ALA A 98 20.77 0.13 11.30
N ALA A 99 22.00 -0.12 10.81
CA ALA A 99 22.48 -1.45 10.41
C ALA A 99 22.72 -2.41 11.58
N GLU A 100 22.74 -1.91 12.82
CA GLU A 100 22.75 -2.76 14.02
C GLU A 100 21.41 -3.50 14.25
N ALA A 101 20.36 -3.16 13.51
CA ALA A 101 19.08 -3.85 13.60
C ALA A 101 19.18 -5.34 13.26
N ASP A 102 18.35 -6.16 13.89
CA ASP A 102 18.29 -7.61 13.67
C ASP A 102 17.78 -7.95 12.26
N LEU A 103 16.98 -7.07 11.66
CA LEU A 103 16.38 -7.22 10.33
C LEU A 103 16.15 -5.86 9.67
N LEU A 104 16.51 -5.78 8.37
CA LEU A 104 16.00 -4.76 7.46
C LEU A 104 14.70 -5.26 6.82
N LEU A 105 13.59 -4.57 7.04
CA LEU A 105 12.34 -4.74 6.32
C LEU A 105 12.24 -3.67 5.23
N ASN A 106 12.61 -4.02 4.01
CA ASN A 106 12.68 -3.11 2.88
C ASN A 106 11.36 -3.11 2.08
N LEU A 107 10.71 -1.95 1.94
CA LEU A 107 9.52 -1.72 1.12
C LEU A 107 9.81 -0.81 -0.10
N TRP A 108 11.07 -0.59 -0.38
CA TRP A 108 11.50 0.26 -1.49
C TRP A 108 12.36 -0.54 -2.49
N HIS A 109 11.80 -0.85 -3.65
CA HIS A 109 12.45 -1.68 -4.68
C HIS A 109 13.79 -1.10 -5.19
N SER A 110 14.01 0.22 -5.06
CA SER A 110 15.22 0.91 -5.51
C SER A 110 16.18 1.25 -4.37
N LEU A 111 16.03 0.64 -3.18
CA LEU A 111 16.99 0.83 -2.09
C LEU A 111 18.39 0.37 -2.56
N PRO A 112 19.45 1.20 -2.43
CA PRO A 112 20.78 0.86 -2.93
C PRO A 112 21.34 -0.43 -2.35
N VAL A 113 22.04 -1.20 -3.19
CA VAL A 113 22.73 -2.45 -2.77
C VAL A 113 23.72 -2.17 -1.65
N SER A 114 24.45 -1.03 -1.70
CA SER A 114 25.38 -0.57 -0.68
C SER A 114 24.72 -0.43 0.70
N VAL A 115 23.46 -0.01 0.75
CA VAL A 115 22.69 0.10 1.99
C VAL A 115 22.21 -1.27 2.45
N VAL A 116 21.58 -2.07 1.58
CA VAL A 116 21.06 -3.40 1.95
C VAL A 116 22.15 -4.31 2.48
N SER A 117 23.35 -4.27 1.88
CA SER A 117 24.50 -5.11 2.27
C SER A 117 25.07 -4.77 3.65
N ARG A 118 24.70 -3.65 4.26
CA ARG A 118 25.10 -3.31 5.64
C ARG A 118 24.36 -4.15 6.69
N PHE A 119 23.19 -4.68 6.35
CA PHE A 119 22.35 -5.42 7.28
C PHE A 119 22.66 -6.92 7.26
N ARG A 120 22.75 -7.52 8.43
CA ARG A 120 22.98 -8.97 8.58
C ARG A 120 21.85 -9.83 8.05
N CYS A 121 20.64 -9.33 8.13
CA CYS A 121 19.42 -9.96 7.59
C CYS A 121 18.55 -8.93 6.91
N SER A 122 17.97 -9.27 5.77
CA SER A 122 17.11 -8.38 5.01
C SER A 122 15.94 -9.13 4.38
N ALA A 123 14.76 -8.55 4.48
CA ALA A 123 13.54 -8.98 3.82
C ALA A 123 13.04 -7.88 2.89
N PHE A 124 12.66 -8.23 1.69
CA PHE A 124 12.03 -7.31 0.74
C PHE A 124 10.53 -7.58 0.68
N VAL A 125 9.71 -6.53 0.65
CA VAL A 125 8.26 -6.61 0.48
C VAL A 125 7.86 -5.86 -0.77
N ASP A 126 7.41 -6.60 -1.78
CA ASP A 126 6.85 -6.07 -3.01
C ASP A 126 5.42 -5.55 -2.78
N THR A 127 5.21 -4.27 -3.03
CA THR A 127 3.91 -3.59 -2.93
C THR A 127 3.27 -3.29 -4.28
N ASP A 128 3.96 -3.55 -5.40
CA ASP A 128 3.50 -3.38 -6.77
C ASP A 128 3.54 -4.71 -7.57
N PRO A 129 2.83 -5.74 -7.10
CA PRO A 129 2.96 -7.11 -7.61
C PRO A 129 2.60 -7.22 -9.10
N GLY A 130 3.41 -7.99 -9.80
CA GLY A 130 3.33 -8.18 -11.24
C GLY A 130 4.03 -7.08 -12.01
N LEU A 131 3.79 -5.83 -11.65
CA LEU A 131 4.44 -4.68 -12.28
C LEU A 131 5.94 -4.63 -11.94
N LEU A 132 6.29 -4.81 -10.67
CA LEU A 132 7.69 -4.91 -10.25
C LEU A 132 8.44 -6.02 -10.98
N GLN A 133 7.83 -7.21 -11.10
CA GLN A 133 8.44 -8.34 -11.79
C GLN A 133 8.65 -8.04 -13.28
N ILE A 134 7.74 -7.32 -13.92
CA ILE A 134 7.90 -6.86 -15.31
C ILE A 134 9.06 -5.87 -15.42
N TRP A 135 9.14 -4.86 -14.54
CA TRP A 135 10.25 -3.90 -14.54
C TRP A 135 11.60 -4.59 -14.33
N MET A 136 11.66 -5.57 -13.43
CA MET A 136 12.87 -6.38 -13.21
C MET A 136 13.25 -7.19 -14.47
N ALA A 137 12.28 -7.85 -15.11
CA ALA A 137 12.51 -8.64 -16.32
C ALA A 137 12.96 -7.79 -17.52
N ARG A 138 12.53 -6.53 -17.60
CA ARG A 138 12.96 -5.56 -18.60
C ARG A 138 14.33 -4.94 -18.27
N GLY A 139 14.77 -5.05 -17.04
CA GLY A 139 15.99 -4.39 -16.55
C GLY A 139 15.79 -2.91 -16.17
N ASP A 140 14.55 -2.43 -16.11
CA ASP A 140 14.21 -1.05 -15.71
C ASP A 140 14.45 -0.84 -14.20
N VAL A 141 14.28 -1.89 -13.40
CA VAL A 141 14.50 -1.90 -11.95
C VAL A 141 15.39 -3.06 -11.57
N ARG A 142 16.35 -2.81 -10.69
CA ARG A 142 17.18 -3.83 -10.07
C ARG A 142 16.98 -3.83 -8.56
N VAL A 143 16.20 -4.78 -8.07
CA VAL A 143 16.06 -4.99 -6.62
C VAL A 143 17.37 -5.53 -6.05
N ALA A 144 17.85 -4.94 -4.97
CA ALA A 144 19.04 -5.43 -4.26
C ALA A 144 18.81 -6.87 -3.78
N PRO A 145 19.87 -7.72 -3.67
CA PRO A 145 19.72 -9.05 -3.10
C PRO A 145 19.24 -8.99 -1.65
N HIS A 146 18.20 -9.77 -1.33
CA HIS A 146 17.65 -9.93 0.02
C HIS A 146 17.63 -11.41 0.40
N HIS A 147 17.60 -11.70 1.69
CA HIS A 147 17.55 -13.07 2.19
C HIS A 147 16.19 -13.73 1.96
N ILE A 148 15.12 -12.93 1.93
CA ILE A 148 13.75 -13.41 1.69
C ILE A 148 12.91 -12.31 0.99
N HIS A 149 11.97 -12.73 0.13
CA HIS A 149 11.12 -11.84 -0.65
C HIS A 149 9.65 -12.13 -0.37
N PHE A 150 8.92 -11.09 -0.01
CA PHE A 150 7.47 -11.11 0.17
C PHE A 150 6.80 -10.29 -0.93
N THR A 151 5.51 -10.59 -1.20
CA THR A 151 4.68 -9.85 -2.14
C THR A 151 3.24 -9.83 -1.66
N ILE A 152 2.52 -8.75 -1.97
CA ILE A 152 1.09 -8.64 -1.69
C ILE A 152 0.22 -9.17 -2.84
N GLY A 153 0.80 -9.68 -3.92
CA GLY A 153 0.09 -10.30 -5.03
C GLY A 153 -0.05 -11.81 -4.87
N GLU A 154 -1.28 -12.32 -4.91
CA GLU A 154 -1.55 -13.74 -4.64
C GLU A 154 -0.99 -14.70 -5.69
N THR A 155 -0.75 -14.23 -6.92
CA THR A 155 -0.28 -15.09 -8.01
C THR A 155 1.23 -15.01 -8.27
N VAL A 156 1.93 -14.04 -7.67
CA VAL A 156 3.38 -13.87 -7.88
C VAL A 156 4.15 -15.13 -7.48
N GLY A 157 4.98 -15.65 -8.38
CA GLY A 157 5.74 -16.87 -8.16
C GLY A 157 4.91 -18.16 -8.19
N THR A 158 3.68 -18.12 -8.68
CA THR A 158 2.82 -19.29 -8.85
C THR A 158 2.54 -19.58 -10.33
N PRO A 159 2.11 -20.80 -10.72
CA PRO A 159 1.73 -21.11 -12.09
C PRO A 159 0.55 -20.28 -12.65
N ALA A 160 -0.20 -19.57 -11.79
CA ALA A 160 -1.31 -18.71 -12.21
C ALA A 160 -0.82 -17.30 -12.65
N ALA A 161 0.43 -16.95 -12.44
CA ALA A 161 0.99 -15.66 -12.88
C ALA A 161 1.15 -15.65 -14.41
N CYS A 162 0.75 -14.54 -15.05
CA CYS A 162 1.02 -14.26 -16.46
C CYS A 162 2.26 -13.37 -16.67
N PHE A 163 3.13 -13.29 -15.68
CA PHE A 163 4.36 -12.51 -15.67
C PHE A 163 5.47 -13.30 -14.95
N PRO A 164 6.77 -12.99 -15.19
CA PRO A 164 7.88 -13.76 -14.64
C PRO A 164 8.01 -13.59 -13.13
N ASP A 165 8.58 -14.59 -12.45
CA ASP A 165 8.99 -14.49 -11.04
C ASP A 165 10.42 -13.95 -10.85
N CYS A 166 11.12 -13.70 -11.96
CA CYS A 166 12.52 -13.26 -12.02
C CYS A 166 13.52 -14.19 -11.30
N GLY A 167 13.19 -15.46 -11.18
CA GLY A 167 14.04 -16.46 -10.52
C GLY A 167 14.09 -16.31 -8.99
N LEU A 168 13.18 -15.53 -8.40
CA LEU A 168 13.09 -15.32 -6.96
C LEU A 168 11.96 -16.16 -6.35
N ARG A 169 12.20 -16.62 -5.12
CA ARG A 169 11.13 -17.25 -4.32
C ARG A 169 10.32 -16.19 -3.61
N TRP A 170 9.05 -16.04 -3.98
CA TRP A 170 8.11 -15.08 -3.41
C TRP A 170 7.22 -15.75 -2.36
N HIS A 171 7.04 -15.06 -1.25
CA HIS A 171 6.11 -15.44 -0.19
C HIS A 171 4.96 -14.44 -0.15
N TYR A 172 3.74 -14.91 -0.33
CA TYR A 172 2.57 -14.05 -0.23
C TYR A 172 2.40 -13.51 1.18
N THR A 173 2.08 -12.23 1.28
CA THR A 173 1.63 -11.56 2.51
C THR A 173 0.48 -10.62 2.20
N ARG A 174 -0.36 -10.34 3.17
CA ARG A 174 -1.41 -9.32 3.01
C ARG A 174 -0.83 -7.92 3.24
N PRO A 175 -1.36 -6.87 2.59
CA PRO A 175 -1.07 -5.50 3.01
C PRO A 175 -1.64 -5.28 4.41
N PRO A 176 -0.85 -4.77 5.38
CA PRO A 176 -1.33 -4.62 6.74
C PRO A 176 -2.18 -3.36 6.94
N VAL A 177 -3.05 -3.39 7.96
CA VAL A 177 -3.69 -2.21 8.54
C VAL A 177 -3.59 -2.26 10.05
N PHE A 178 -3.11 -1.19 10.69
CA PHE A 178 -3.03 -1.12 12.15
C PHE A 178 -4.39 -0.68 12.72
N LEU A 179 -5.24 -1.64 13.00
CA LEU A 179 -6.65 -1.45 13.38
C LEU A 179 -6.92 -0.41 14.48
N PRO A 180 -6.04 -0.24 15.51
CA PRO A 180 -6.25 0.79 16.53
C PRO A 180 -6.31 2.22 15.99
N GLU A 181 -5.61 2.52 14.88
CA GLU A 181 -5.63 3.84 14.23
C GLU A 181 -6.82 4.01 13.27
N TRP A 182 -7.53 2.94 12.95
CA TRP A 182 -8.66 2.93 12.01
C TRP A 182 -9.92 2.35 12.69
N PRO A 183 -10.41 2.99 13.80
CA PRO A 183 -11.63 2.52 14.45
C PRO A 183 -12.83 2.69 13.52
N PRO A 184 -13.83 1.82 13.60
CA PRO A 184 -15.09 1.99 12.89
C PRO A 184 -15.77 3.30 13.31
N ILE A 185 -16.20 4.09 12.33
CA ILE A 185 -16.92 5.35 12.54
C ILE A 185 -18.22 5.29 11.74
N PRO A 186 -19.40 5.55 12.36
CA PRO A 186 -20.66 5.64 11.64
C PRO A 186 -20.57 6.63 10.48
N ALA A 187 -21.15 6.29 9.35
CA ALA A 187 -21.16 7.16 8.18
C ALA A 187 -22.46 7.96 8.12
N ASP A 188 -22.36 9.25 7.81
CA ASP A 188 -23.50 10.05 7.40
C ASP A 188 -24.09 9.45 6.11
N SER A 189 -25.44 9.28 6.08
CA SER A 189 -26.14 8.74 4.91
C SER A 189 -26.04 9.63 3.67
N THR A 190 -25.70 10.91 3.84
CA THR A 190 -25.50 11.87 2.75
C THR A 190 -24.03 12.01 2.33
N ALA A 191 -23.10 11.35 3.03
CA ALA A 191 -21.67 11.39 2.68
C ALA A 191 -21.42 10.71 1.32
N PRO A 192 -20.43 11.16 0.56
CA PRO A 192 -20.09 10.54 -0.73
C PRO A 192 -19.31 9.23 -0.55
N TYR A 193 -19.39 8.36 -1.56
CA TYR A 193 -18.34 7.36 -1.80
C TYR A 193 -17.15 8.07 -2.40
N THR A 194 -15.96 7.80 -1.86
CA THR A 194 -14.77 8.58 -2.17
C THR A 194 -13.60 7.70 -2.58
N THR A 195 -12.59 8.29 -3.18
CA THR A 195 -11.24 7.73 -3.31
C THR A 195 -10.21 8.85 -3.34
N VAL A 196 -8.96 8.54 -2.96
CA VAL A 196 -7.80 9.41 -3.15
C VAL A 196 -6.89 8.76 -4.17
N THR A 197 -6.52 9.47 -5.22
CA THR A 197 -5.72 8.90 -6.31
C THR A 197 -4.87 9.96 -7.03
N HIS A 198 -3.79 9.53 -7.68
CA HIS A 198 -3.16 10.29 -8.75
C HIS A 198 -3.81 9.94 -10.10
N TRP A 199 -3.59 10.77 -11.12
CA TRP A 199 -4.28 10.64 -12.41
C TRP A 199 -3.40 10.02 -13.48
N TRP A 200 -2.12 10.28 -13.43
CA TRP A 200 -1.11 9.87 -14.41
C TRP A 200 -0.51 8.48 -14.14
N GLY A 201 0.24 8.00 -15.09
CA GLY A 201 1.03 6.77 -15.05
C GLY A 201 1.94 6.72 -16.28
N SER A 202 2.49 5.57 -16.54
CA SER A 202 3.27 5.28 -17.75
C SER A 202 2.61 4.20 -18.61
N THR A 203 2.98 4.16 -19.88
CA THR A 203 2.58 3.11 -20.82
C THR A 203 3.82 2.58 -21.52
N PHE A 204 3.98 1.27 -21.59
CA PHE A 204 5.12 0.62 -22.22
C PHE A 204 4.76 -0.78 -22.74
N GLU A 205 5.60 -1.32 -23.62
CA GLU A 205 5.41 -2.66 -24.19
C GLU A 205 6.19 -3.73 -23.40
N PHE A 206 5.53 -4.88 -23.17
CA PHE A 206 6.15 -6.06 -22.59
C PHE A 206 5.58 -7.33 -23.24
N GLN A 207 6.43 -8.15 -23.85
CA GLN A 207 6.07 -9.41 -24.52
C GLN A 207 4.91 -9.27 -25.55
N GLY A 208 4.88 -8.16 -26.28
CA GLY A 208 3.84 -7.85 -27.28
C GLY A 208 2.51 -7.40 -26.69
N GLN A 209 2.47 -7.08 -25.39
CA GLN A 209 1.31 -6.50 -24.72
C GLN A 209 1.62 -5.08 -24.24
N THR A 210 0.67 -4.17 -24.42
CA THR A 210 0.75 -2.83 -23.87
C THR A 210 0.43 -2.86 -22.38
N ILE A 211 1.39 -2.49 -21.55
CA ILE A 211 1.22 -2.32 -20.10
C ILE A 211 0.89 -0.87 -19.83
N ASN A 212 -0.26 -0.63 -19.24
CA ASN A 212 -0.77 0.70 -18.96
C ASN A 212 -0.96 0.89 -17.45
N GLU A 213 -0.28 1.89 -16.88
CA GLU A 213 -0.34 2.26 -15.47
C GLU A 213 -1.19 3.51 -15.20
N GLU A 214 -1.75 4.11 -16.24
CA GLU A 214 -2.49 5.37 -16.14
C GLU A 214 -3.87 5.16 -15.51
N LYS A 215 -4.03 5.61 -14.28
CA LYS A 215 -5.29 5.48 -13.53
C LYS A 215 -6.48 6.12 -14.22
N HIS A 216 -6.26 7.24 -14.90
CA HIS A 216 -7.33 7.95 -15.59
C HIS A 216 -8.03 7.08 -16.64
N VAL A 217 -7.33 6.19 -17.31
CA VAL A 217 -7.92 5.29 -18.31
C VAL A 217 -9.04 4.46 -17.68
N SER A 218 -8.77 3.84 -16.53
CA SER A 218 -9.80 3.06 -15.84
C SER A 218 -10.97 3.93 -15.34
N PHE A 219 -10.71 5.10 -14.75
CA PHE A 219 -11.81 5.95 -14.27
C PHE A 219 -12.69 6.48 -15.40
N LEU A 220 -12.14 6.74 -16.58
CA LEU A 220 -12.90 7.22 -17.73
C LEU A 220 -13.86 6.17 -18.31
N GLU A 221 -13.59 4.88 -18.12
CA GLU A 221 -14.53 3.80 -18.45
C GLU A 221 -15.81 3.88 -17.59
N TYR A 222 -15.69 4.45 -16.38
CA TYR A 222 -16.79 4.60 -15.42
C TYR A 222 -17.28 6.04 -15.28
N LYS A 223 -16.95 6.94 -16.20
CA LYS A 223 -17.32 8.36 -16.14
C LYS A 223 -18.84 8.59 -15.99
N ASP A 224 -19.65 7.72 -16.56
CA ASP A 224 -21.11 7.82 -16.55
C ASP A 224 -21.77 7.21 -15.29
N LEU A 225 -20.97 6.68 -14.34
CA LEU A 225 -21.50 6.05 -13.13
C LEU A 225 -22.40 6.97 -12.29
N PRO A 226 -22.12 8.28 -12.12
CA PRO A 226 -23.02 9.15 -11.36
C PRO A 226 -24.45 9.19 -11.90
N SER A 227 -24.65 8.99 -13.20
CA SER A 227 -26.00 8.92 -13.82
C SER A 227 -26.71 7.59 -13.59
N ARG A 228 -25.99 6.56 -13.10
CA ARG A 228 -26.49 5.20 -12.89
C ARG A 228 -26.77 4.86 -11.44
N THR A 229 -26.47 5.77 -10.51
CA THR A 229 -26.63 5.56 -9.07
C THR A 229 -27.09 6.84 -8.38
N PRO A 230 -27.96 6.75 -7.34
CA PRO A 230 -28.34 7.91 -6.56
C PRO A 230 -27.27 8.36 -5.55
N VAL A 231 -26.23 7.55 -5.29
CA VAL A 231 -25.20 7.91 -4.32
C VAL A 231 -24.25 8.98 -4.87
N ARG A 232 -23.71 9.79 -3.99
CA ARG A 232 -22.73 10.81 -4.35
C ARG A 232 -21.35 10.17 -4.55
N LEU A 233 -20.68 10.52 -5.62
CA LEU A 233 -19.33 10.05 -5.95
C LEU A 233 -18.37 11.23 -5.94
N GLU A 234 -17.28 11.12 -5.20
CA GLU A 234 -16.25 12.16 -5.08
C GLU A 234 -14.86 11.56 -5.33
N LEU A 235 -14.07 12.19 -6.19
CA LEU A 235 -12.68 11.86 -6.45
C LEU A 235 -11.78 12.94 -5.86
N ALA A 236 -10.97 12.59 -4.87
CA ALA A 236 -9.84 13.40 -4.45
C ALA A 236 -8.64 13.00 -5.32
N VAL A 237 -8.34 13.81 -6.31
CA VAL A 237 -7.38 13.48 -7.36
C VAL A 237 -6.25 14.50 -7.41
N CYS A 238 -5.02 14.01 -7.56
CA CYS A 238 -3.89 14.85 -7.89
C CYS A 238 -3.82 14.94 -9.43
N LEU A 239 -4.18 16.10 -9.97
CA LEU A 239 -4.11 16.39 -11.40
C LEU A 239 -2.82 17.19 -11.67
N ALA A 240 -2.00 16.70 -12.61
CA ALA A 240 -0.95 17.53 -13.16
C ALA A 240 -1.56 18.55 -14.14
N GLU A 241 -0.90 19.70 -14.37
CA GLU A 241 -1.44 20.82 -15.17
C GLU A 241 -2.04 20.39 -16.52
N HIS A 242 -1.41 19.46 -17.21
CA HIS A 242 -1.89 18.98 -18.51
C HIS A 242 -3.16 18.12 -18.42
N TYR A 243 -3.60 17.72 -17.21
CA TYR A 243 -4.83 16.95 -16.96
C TYR A 243 -5.97 17.82 -16.38
N GLU A 244 -5.77 19.12 -16.12
CA GLU A 244 -6.78 19.99 -15.51
C GLU A 244 -8.10 20.04 -16.30
N HIS A 245 -8.06 19.89 -17.63
CA HIS A 245 -9.26 19.80 -18.46
C HIS A 245 -10.20 18.65 -18.07
N TRP A 246 -9.69 17.60 -17.39
CA TRP A 246 -10.49 16.49 -16.91
C TRP A 246 -11.36 16.84 -15.72
N ARG A 247 -10.99 17.84 -14.90
CA ARG A 247 -11.80 18.32 -13.79
C ARG A 247 -13.21 18.71 -14.28
N THR A 248 -13.27 19.73 -15.14
CA THR A 248 -14.54 20.22 -15.68
C THR A 248 -15.32 19.14 -16.41
N ARG A 249 -14.60 18.26 -17.12
CA ARG A 249 -15.23 17.18 -17.85
C ARG A 249 -15.85 16.14 -16.93
N LEU A 250 -15.17 15.71 -15.88
CA LEU A 250 -15.72 14.76 -14.90
C LEU A 250 -16.88 15.37 -14.12
N GLU A 251 -16.79 16.63 -13.74
CA GLU A 251 -17.89 17.36 -13.09
C GLU A 251 -19.14 17.42 -13.97
N SER A 252 -18.98 17.56 -15.29
CA SER A 252 -20.11 17.51 -16.24
C SER A 252 -20.83 16.15 -16.29
N PHE A 253 -20.17 15.06 -15.88
CA PHE A 253 -20.77 13.73 -15.70
C PHE A 253 -21.37 13.51 -14.32
N GLY A 254 -21.27 14.49 -13.41
CA GLY A 254 -21.84 14.42 -12.06
C GLY A 254 -20.87 13.97 -10.97
N TRP A 255 -19.58 13.80 -11.28
CA TRP A 255 -18.55 13.57 -10.28
C TRP A 255 -18.27 14.85 -9.48
N LYS A 256 -18.01 14.71 -8.19
CA LYS A 256 -17.42 15.79 -7.40
C LYS A 256 -15.90 15.61 -7.38
N ILE A 257 -15.17 16.63 -7.77
CA ILE A 257 -13.71 16.60 -7.84
C ILE A 257 -13.11 17.48 -6.73
N ARG A 258 -12.10 16.92 -6.04
CA ARG A 258 -11.28 17.64 -5.07
C ARG A 258 -9.82 17.51 -5.41
N GLU A 259 -9.02 18.48 -4.97
CA GLU A 259 -7.57 18.32 -4.92
C GLU A 259 -7.19 17.30 -3.85
N ALA A 260 -6.36 16.31 -4.23
CA ALA A 260 -5.95 15.26 -3.29
C ALA A 260 -5.19 15.83 -2.08
N TRP A 261 -4.33 16.82 -2.28
CA TRP A 261 -3.55 17.44 -1.21
C TRP A 261 -4.40 18.20 -0.17
N GLU A 262 -5.60 18.69 -0.51
CA GLU A 262 -6.52 19.31 0.45
C GLU A 262 -7.02 18.33 1.52
N VAL A 263 -7.11 17.07 1.19
CA VAL A 263 -7.70 16.02 2.03
C VAL A 263 -6.72 14.93 2.44
N SER A 264 -5.50 14.94 1.93
CA SER A 264 -4.53 13.86 2.17
C SER A 264 -3.08 14.33 2.36
N ALA A 265 -2.84 15.63 2.55
CA ALA A 265 -1.49 16.16 2.72
C ALA A 265 -0.80 15.63 3.99
N THR A 266 -1.55 15.30 5.04
CA THR A 266 -1.03 14.69 6.25
C THR A 266 -1.69 13.35 6.54
N PRO A 267 -1.07 12.47 7.34
CA PRO A 267 -1.69 11.21 7.77
C PRO A 267 -3.08 11.41 8.42
N ASP A 268 -3.22 12.42 9.25
CA ASP A 268 -4.49 12.71 9.93
C ASP A 268 -5.58 13.21 8.97
N GLN A 269 -5.22 14.07 8.01
CA GLN A 269 -6.18 14.52 6.98
C GLN A 269 -6.66 13.34 6.12
N TYR A 270 -5.72 12.48 5.68
CA TYR A 270 -6.05 11.28 4.90
C TYR A 270 -6.98 10.35 5.68
N ARG A 271 -6.65 10.04 6.94
CA ARG A 271 -7.49 9.21 7.81
C ARG A 271 -8.86 9.83 8.03
N ALA A 272 -8.93 11.11 8.37
CA ALA A 272 -10.18 11.82 8.59
C ALA A 272 -11.05 11.87 7.32
N TYR A 273 -10.45 11.99 6.14
CA TYR A 273 -11.18 11.97 4.87
C TYR A 273 -11.84 10.60 4.62
N ILE A 274 -11.09 9.52 4.78
CA ILE A 274 -11.61 8.15 4.67
C ILE A 274 -12.74 7.92 5.68
N GLN A 275 -12.51 8.27 6.94
CA GLN A 275 -13.47 8.02 8.02
C GLN A 275 -14.78 8.82 7.90
N ARG A 276 -14.76 9.97 7.24
CA ARG A 276 -15.98 10.77 6.94
C ARG A 276 -16.73 10.32 5.70
N SER A 277 -16.15 9.45 4.89
CA SER A 277 -16.79 8.95 3.67
C SER A 277 -17.90 7.95 3.96
N ARG A 278 -18.85 7.81 3.05
CA ARG A 278 -19.85 6.75 3.06
C ARG A 278 -19.22 5.38 2.82
N GLY A 279 -18.36 5.32 1.83
CA GLY A 279 -17.63 4.14 1.43
C GLY A 279 -16.51 4.48 0.44
N GLU A 280 -15.85 3.47 -0.10
CA GLU A 280 -14.92 3.64 -1.21
C GLU A 280 -15.59 3.27 -2.53
N PHE A 281 -15.40 4.13 -3.56
CA PHE A 281 -15.52 3.72 -4.96
C PHE A 281 -14.16 3.93 -5.64
N SER A 282 -13.56 2.87 -6.19
CA SER A 282 -12.23 2.98 -6.79
C SER A 282 -12.02 2.07 -7.99
N CYS A 283 -11.33 2.62 -8.99
CA CYS A 283 -10.76 1.85 -10.10
C CYS A 283 -9.29 1.53 -9.83
N ALA A 284 -8.83 0.39 -10.31
CA ALA A 284 -7.43 0.00 -10.30
C ALA A 284 -6.71 0.56 -11.55
N LYS A 285 -5.38 0.51 -11.59
CA LYS A 285 -4.63 0.74 -12.83
C LYS A 285 -5.01 -0.35 -13.86
N PRO A 286 -5.06 -0.07 -15.17
CA PRO A 286 -5.35 -1.09 -16.20
C PRO A 286 -4.45 -2.33 -16.08
N VAL A 287 -3.18 -2.14 -15.76
CA VAL A 287 -2.22 -3.23 -15.54
C VAL A 287 -2.67 -4.20 -14.43
N CYS A 288 -3.34 -3.74 -13.38
CA CYS A 288 -3.81 -4.64 -12.31
C CYS A 288 -4.87 -5.63 -12.80
N MET A 289 -5.73 -5.25 -13.76
CA MET A 289 -6.69 -6.16 -14.40
C MET A 289 -5.99 -7.10 -15.38
N THR A 290 -5.03 -6.59 -16.15
CA THR A 290 -4.26 -7.40 -17.10
C THR A 290 -3.47 -8.49 -16.40
N LEU A 291 -2.78 -8.16 -15.28
CA LEU A 291 -1.95 -9.11 -14.54
C LEU A 291 -2.73 -10.02 -13.59
N ALA A 292 -3.97 -9.67 -13.27
CA ALA A 292 -4.95 -10.49 -12.55
C ALA A 292 -4.38 -11.19 -11.30
N ASN A 293 -3.56 -10.45 -10.51
CA ASN A 293 -2.85 -10.98 -9.35
C ASN A 293 -3.61 -10.83 -8.02
N ALA A 294 -4.91 -10.50 -8.09
CA ALA A 294 -5.78 -10.26 -6.93
C ALA A 294 -5.32 -9.11 -6.02
N TRP A 295 -4.59 -8.14 -6.57
CA TRP A 295 -4.14 -6.97 -5.82
C TRP A 295 -5.32 -6.20 -5.21
N ILE A 296 -5.16 -5.79 -3.95
CA ILE A 296 -6.05 -4.86 -3.25
C ILE A 296 -5.23 -3.69 -2.73
N SER A 297 -5.77 -2.48 -2.83
CA SER A 297 -5.09 -1.29 -2.34
C SER A 297 -5.06 -1.26 -0.81
N ASP A 298 -3.91 -0.84 -0.24
CA ASP A 298 -3.77 -0.45 1.16
C ASP A 298 -4.82 0.59 1.58
N ARG A 299 -5.14 1.53 0.70
CA ARG A 299 -6.23 2.50 0.91
C ARG A 299 -7.57 1.80 1.12
N THR A 300 -7.91 0.82 0.32
CA THR A 300 -9.15 0.04 0.45
C THR A 300 -9.24 -0.61 1.82
N ILE A 301 -8.12 -1.17 2.31
CA ILE A 301 -8.09 -1.78 3.63
C ILE A 301 -8.35 -0.74 4.74
N CYS A 302 -7.89 0.50 4.58
CA CYS A 302 -8.20 1.60 5.52
C CYS A 302 -9.69 1.95 5.55
N TYR A 303 -10.39 1.93 4.39
CA TYR A 303 -11.86 2.08 4.35
C TYR A 303 -12.54 0.92 5.08
N LEU A 304 -12.18 -0.31 4.76
CA LEU A 304 -12.76 -1.50 5.41
C LEU A 304 -12.55 -1.47 6.93
N ALA A 305 -11.34 -1.13 7.38
CA ALA A 305 -11.02 -1.02 8.80
C ALA A 305 -11.87 0.03 9.51
N SER A 306 -12.18 1.13 8.83
CA SER A 306 -13.07 2.19 9.35
C SER A 306 -14.56 1.83 9.29
N GLY A 307 -14.92 0.59 8.93
CA GLY A 307 -16.31 0.15 8.75
C GLY A 307 -16.97 0.80 7.53
N LYS A 308 -16.19 1.15 6.51
CA LYS A 308 -16.65 1.75 5.26
C LYS A 308 -16.66 0.69 4.16
N PRO A 309 -17.82 0.27 3.65
CA PRO A 309 -17.89 -0.67 2.53
C PRO A 309 -17.12 -0.16 1.32
N ALA A 310 -16.48 -1.07 0.59
CA ALA A 310 -15.70 -0.72 -0.58
C ALA A 310 -16.27 -1.36 -1.85
N VAL A 311 -16.43 -0.55 -2.90
CA VAL A 311 -16.80 -0.96 -4.25
C VAL A 311 -15.62 -0.67 -5.15
N VAL A 312 -14.85 -1.71 -5.50
CA VAL A 312 -13.58 -1.57 -6.20
C VAL A 312 -13.51 -2.45 -7.43
N GLN A 313 -12.64 -2.12 -8.37
CA GLN A 313 -12.48 -2.90 -9.58
C GLN A 313 -11.83 -4.26 -9.29
N HIS A 314 -12.29 -5.30 -10.00
CA HIS A 314 -11.85 -6.69 -9.83
C HIS A 314 -10.48 -6.92 -10.49
N THR A 315 -9.47 -7.15 -9.68
CA THR A 315 -8.06 -7.32 -10.10
C THR A 315 -7.59 -8.77 -10.21
N GLY A 316 -8.52 -9.70 -10.40
CA GLY A 316 -8.24 -11.12 -10.50
C GLY A 316 -8.96 -11.95 -9.43
N LYS A 317 -8.99 -13.28 -9.65
CA LYS A 317 -9.58 -14.23 -8.70
C LYS A 317 -8.71 -14.27 -7.43
N SER A 318 -9.33 -14.10 -6.28
CA SER A 318 -8.68 -14.18 -4.96
C SER A 318 -9.14 -15.41 -4.19
N ARG A 319 -8.26 -15.91 -3.33
CA ARG A 319 -8.56 -16.94 -2.34
C ARG A 319 -9.18 -16.36 -1.07
N PHE A 320 -9.05 -15.05 -0.86
CA PHE A 320 -9.33 -14.40 0.42
C PHE A 320 -10.32 -13.23 0.32
N LEU A 321 -10.41 -12.59 -0.86
CA LEU A 321 -11.27 -11.42 -1.03
C LEU A 321 -12.66 -11.83 -1.50
N PRO A 322 -13.74 -11.42 -0.79
CA PRO A 322 -15.10 -11.63 -1.25
C PRO A 322 -15.42 -10.73 -2.45
N ASP A 323 -16.50 -11.05 -3.18
CA ASP A 323 -17.00 -10.24 -4.28
C ASP A 323 -18.25 -9.42 -3.88
N ALA A 324 -18.87 -9.69 -2.72
CA ALA A 324 -20.14 -9.08 -2.36
C ALA A 324 -20.46 -9.11 -0.84
N ALA A 325 -19.47 -8.83 0.03
CA ALA A 325 -19.69 -8.85 1.47
C ALA A 325 -18.80 -7.82 2.19
N GLY A 326 -19.25 -6.55 2.29
CA GLY A 326 -18.46 -5.44 2.79
C GLY A 326 -17.43 -4.91 1.77
N LEU A 327 -16.90 -5.80 0.95
CA LEU A 327 -16.09 -5.53 -0.24
C LEU A 327 -16.84 -6.07 -1.47
N PHE A 328 -17.06 -5.22 -2.46
CA PHE A 328 -17.67 -5.55 -3.75
C PHE A 328 -16.66 -5.30 -4.86
N ARG A 329 -16.42 -6.32 -5.70
CA ARG A 329 -15.45 -6.23 -6.79
C ARG A 329 -16.15 -6.31 -8.15
N PHE A 330 -16.20 -5.17 -8.86
CA PHE A 330 -16.90 -5.01 -10.13
C PHE A 330 -15.97 -5.15 -11.34
N ARG A 331 -16.53 -5.52 -12.51
CA ARG A 331 -15.83 -5.67 -13.80
C ARG A 331 -16.33 -4.70 -14.87
N ASN A 332 -17.52 -4.13 -14.69
CA ASN A 332 -18.13 -3.22 -15.64
C ASN A 332 -19.04 -2.21 -14.93
N LEU A 333 -19.51 -1.22 -15.68
CA LEU A 333 -20.32 -0.11 -15.17
C LEU A 333 -21.62 -0.58 -14.50
N ASP A 334 -22.30 -1.57 -15.09
CA ASP A 334 -23.57 -2.08 -14.52
C ASP A 334 -23.33 -2.85 -13.21
N GLU A 335 -22.23 -3.61 -13.11
CA GLU A 335 -21.84 -4.25 -11.85
C GLU A 335 -21.48 -3.23 -10.78
N ALA A 336 -20.77 -2.15 -11.13
CA ALA A 336 -20.45 -1.07 -10.22
C ALA A 336 -21.70 -0.39 -9.66
N ALA A 337 -22.66 -0.06 -10.52
CA ALA A 337 -23.93 0.54 -10.11
C ALA A 337 -24.77 -0.39 -9.22
N ARG A 338 -24.85 -1.69 -9.58
CA ARG A 338 -25.52 -2.69 -8.74
C ARG A 338 -24.84 -2.88 -7.39
N ALA A 339 -23.51 -2.87 -7.35
CA ALA A 339 -22.74 -3.00 -6.11
C ALA A 339 -23.03 -1.83 -5.14
N LEU A 340 -23.02 -0.59 -5.63
CA LEU A 340 -23.41 0.59 -4.84
C LEU A 340 -24.82 0.46 -4.30
N SER A 341 -25.79 0.04 -5.13
CA SER A 341 -27.18 -0.17 -4.72
C SER A 341 -27.31 -1.28 -3.69
N ALA A 342 -26.55 -2.37 -3.83
CA ALA A 342 -26.54 -3.49 -2.89
C ALA A 342 -25.98 -3.05 -1.51
N VAL A 343 -24.91 -2.27 -1.50
CA VAL A 343 -24.38 -1.70 -0.25
C VAL A 343 -25.41 -0.84 0.45
N GLU A 344 -26.08 0.09 -0.29
CA GLU A 344 -27.05 1.01 0.31
C GLU A 344 -28.33 0.29 0.77
N SER A 345 -28.69 -0.84 0.18
CA SER A 345 -29.89 -1.61 0.59
C SER A 345 -29.75 -2.22 2.00
N ASP A 346 -28.52 -2.44 2.49
CA ASP A 346 -28.25 -2.94 3.85
C ASP A 346 -26.89 -2.44 4.33
N TYR A 347 -26.76 -1.10 4.39
CA TYR A 347 -25.49 -0.44 4.69
C TYR A 347 -24.89 -0.89 6.01
N GLU A 348 -25.67 -0.99 7.08
CA GLU A 348 -25.20 -1.37 8.41
C GLU A 348 -24.59 -2.78 8.43
N ARG A 349 -25.19 -3.72 7.70
CA ARG A 349 -24.64 -5.06 7.54
C ARG A 349 -23.31 -4.99 6.78
N HIS A 350 -23.25 -4.27 5.65
CA HIS A 350 -22.03 -4.20 4.85
C HIS A 350 -20.92 -3.42 5.56
N SER A 351 -21.25 -2.44 6.39
CA SER A 351 -20.30 -1.75 7.27
C SER A 351 -19.66 -2.72 8.29
N ARG A 352 -20.44 -3.57 8.94
CA ARG A 352 -19.91 -4.60 9.86
C ARG A 352 -19.03 -5.61 9.12
N LEU A 353 -19.51 -6.14 7.98
CA LEU A 353 -18.74 -7.08 7.16
C LEU A 353 -17.43 -6.49 6.62
N ALA A 354 -17.41 -5.19 6.29
CA ALA A 354 -16.19 -4.48 5.91
C ALA A 354 -15.18 -4.50 7.06
N ARG A 355 -15.61 -4.18 8.28
CA ARG A 355 -14.74 -4.23 9.46
C ARG A 355 -14.25 -5.66 9.76
N GLU A 356 -15.12 -6.65 9.72
CA GLU A 356 -14.76 -8.06 9.93
C GLU A 356 -13.71 -8.52 8.92
N LEU A 357 -13.88 -8.15 7.64
CA LEU A 357 -12.88 -8.44 6.60
C LEU A 357 -11.54 -7.77 6.90
N ALA A 358 -11.55 -6.53 7.39
CA ALA A 358 -10.31 -5.81 7.72
C ALA A 358 -9.50 -6.47 8.84
N GLU A 359 -10.12 -7.26 9.73
CA GLU A 359 -9.41 -7.98 10.78
C GLU A 359 -8.44 -9.03 10.24
N GLU A 360 -8.72 -9.55 9.03
CA GLU A 360 -7.80 -10.45 8.34
C GLU A 360 -6.50 -9.77 7.88
N PHE A 361 -6.49 -8.43 7.86
CA PHE A 361 -5.37 -7.56 7.49
C PHE A 361 -4.73 -6.87 8.70
N ASP A 362 -5.10 -7.25 9.94
CA ASP A 362 -4.52 -6.65 11.16
C ASP A 362 -2.99 -6.71 11.11
N ALA A 363 -2.36 -5.52 11.19
CA ALA A 363 -0.92 -5.37 11.11
C ALA A 363 -0.17 -6.25 12.12
N ARG A 364 -0.71 -6.46 13.33
CA ARG A 364 -0.11 -7.34 14.34
C ARG A 364 0.00 -8.79 13.85
N ARG A 365 -1.02 -9.29 13.15
CA ARG A 365 -1.04 -10.65 12.59
C ARG A 365 -0.17 -10.76 11.34
N VAL A 366 -0.31 -9.81 10.41
CA VAL A 366 0.44 -9.80 9.14
C VAL A 366 1.94 -9.66 9.39
N VAL A 367 2.32 -8.67 10.20
CA VAL A 367 3.73 -8.38 10.48
C VAL A 367 4.37 -9.50 11.30
N ALA A 368 3.65 -10.10 12.26
CA ALA A 368 4.18 -11.24 13.03
C ALA A 368 4.60 -12.40 12.10
N ARG A 369 3.79 -12.74 11.10
CA ARG A 369 4.11 -13.80 10.12
C ARG A 369 5.32 -13.46 9.27
N VAL A 370 5.42 -12.20 8.80
CA VAL A 370 6.57 -11.73 8.03
C VAL A 370 7.84 -11.81 8.87
N LEU A 371 7.80 -11.35 10.11
CA LEU A 371 8.93 -11.41 11.04
C LEU A 371 9.36 -12.84 11.35
N GLU A 372 8.41 -13.72 11.68
CA GLU A 372 8.71 -15.12 11.99
C GLU A 372 9.50 -15.77 10.86
N ARG A 373 9.04 -15.58 9.61
CA ARG A 373 9.73 -16.13 8.44
C ARG A 373 11.08 -15.49 8.18
N ALA A 374 11.16 -14.16 8.24
CA ALA A 374 12.40 -13.44 7.97
C ALA A 374 13.48 -13.78 9.01
N LEU A 375 13.12 -13.83 10.28
CA LEU A 375 14.05 -14.17 11.36
C LEU A 375 14.43 -15.67 11.39
N ALA A 376 13.56 -16.58 10.90
CA ALA A 376 13.91 -17.99 10.75
C ALA A 376 15.03 -18.18 9.70
N VAL A 377 14.98 -17.45 8.58
CA VAL A 377 16.05 -17.46 7.57
C VAL A 377 17.37 -16.98 8.18
N SER A 378 17.32 -15.92 9.00
CA SER A 378 18.52 -15.39 9.71
C SER A 378 19.18 -16.41 10.62
N ARG A 379 18.42 -17.34 11.21
CA ARG A 379 18.94 -18.38 12.11
C ARG A 379 19.42 -19.63 11.38
N GLY A 380 19.30 -19.69 10.05
CA GLY A 380 19.63 -20.87 9.26
C GLY A 380 18.63 -22.04 9.40
N ASP A 381 17.44 -21.76 9.95
CA ASP A 381 16.36 -22.74 10.05
C ASP A 381 15.85 -23.09 8.65
N ARG A 382 15.74 -24.40 8.35
CA ARG A 382 15.18 -24.84 7.07
C ARG A 382 13.72 -24.40 6.92
N PRO A 383 13.29 -23.93 5.75
CA PRO A 383 11.94 -23.36 5.50
C PRO A 383 10.79 -24.38 5.68
N GLU A 384 11.05 -25.66 5.85
CA GLU A 384 10.03 -26.73 5.95
C GLU A 384 9.04 -26.59 7.10
N ARG A 385 9.42 -25.90 8.18
CA ARG A 385 8.51 -25.65 9.31
C ARG A 385 7.48 -24.55 8.99
N ALA A 386 7.89 -23.54 8.18
CA ALA A 386 7.03 -22.47 7.72
C ALA A 386 6.02 -22.93 6.65
N GLU A 387 6.39 -23.93 5.83
CA GLU A 387 5.48 -24.53 4.83
C GLU A 387 4.32 -25.31 5.44
N ARG A 388 4.48 -25.84 6.65
CA ARG A 388 3.37 -26.52 7.38
C ARG A 388 2.30 -25.53 7.82
N VAL A 389 2.64 -24.29 8.12
CA VAL A 389 1.70 -23.23 8.51
C VAL A 389 0.88 -22.80 7.29
N ASP A 390 1.52 -22.65 6.12
CA ASP A 390 0.82 -22.28 4.87
C ASP A 390 -0.21 -23.34 4.46
N ARG A 391 0.17 -24.63 4.50
CA ARG A 391 -0.74 -25.72 4.16
C ARG A 391 -1.92 -25.85 5.14
N ALA A 392 -1.70 -25.51 6.42
CA ALA A 392 -2.77 -25.51 7.42
C ALA A 392 -3.76 -24.36 7.20
N GLU A 393 -3.28 -23.18 6.76
CA GLU A 393 -4.12 -22.03 6.45
C GLU A 393 -4.84 -22.18 5.10
N GLU A 394 -4.19 -22.75 4.09
CA GLU A 394 -4.85 -23.13 2.83
C GLU A 394 -6.01 -24.10 3.09
N ALA A 395 -5.84 -25.04 4.00
CA ALA A 395 -6.89 -25.97 4.41
C ALA A 395 -8.00 -25.32 5.24
N ALA A 396 -7.70 -24.28 6.02
CA ALA A 396 -8.69 -23.53 6.82
C ALA A 396 -9.49 -22.55 5.95
N GLY A 397 -8.82 -21.82 5.04
CA GLY A 397 -9.47 -20.90 4.10
C GLY A 397 -10.42 -21.61 3.13
N ALA A 398 -10.06 -22.83 2.68
CA ALA A 398 -10.91 -23.66 1.83
C ALA A 398 -12.18 -24.16 2.52
N ARG A 399 -12.22 -24.20 3.85
CA ARG A 399 -13.43 -24.60 4.63
C ARG A 399 -14.38 -23.43 4.87
N GLY A 400 -13.86 -22.20 5.04
CA GLY A 400 -14.67 -20.99 5.24
C GLY A 400 -15.39 -20.51 3.96
N ALA A 401 -14.90 -20.89 2.77
CA ALA A 401 -15.53 -20.55 1.49
C ALA A 401 -16.68 -21.49 1.06
N ARG A 402 -16.99 -22.52 1.87
CA ARG A 402 -18.05 -23.52 1.60
C ARG A 402 -19.24 -23.43 2.56
N SER A 403 -19.24 -22.52 3.50
CA SER A 403 -20.36 -22.18 4.38
C SER A 403 -20.88 -20.78 4.04
#